data_3acb45a329a4e78e5291b6c2e24720ce
#
_entry.id   3acb45a329a4e78e5291b6c2e24720ce
#
_cell.length_a   1.000
_cell.length_b   1.000
_cell.length_c   1.000
_cell.angle_alpha   90.00
_cell.angle_beta   90.00
_cell.angle_gamma   90.00
#
_symmetry.space_group_name_H-M   'P 1'
#
loop_
_entity.id
_entity.type
_entity.pdbx_description
1 polymer ?
#
loop_
_entity_poly.entity_id
_entity_poly.type
_entity_poly.pdbx_seq_one_letter_code
_entity_poly.pdbx_strand_id
1 'polypeptide(L)'
;MSALRKHQSEMIAIIDGIIAGSGIKDIIIKATPGAGKSSLPLIAGKLITAGLADAICWICPRMSLQDQAERNFIDPFFRELLKHRLLIRASTNENDPCRGMNGFVTTYQAIGVDKDQTVLTDFRRKRYILVLDEYHHAEAEDGSWTKALLPLYEKAVYRVLMSGTLSRGDGKKLAFTPYVETAGGSVPSLEGNKETAIIEYTRADALAEQAILPLSFMFAEGSAQWKRKSGKIVESKLSEAQGENACHALYTALHTEYATELLTYAVNHWTAHRNTINRHAKLLVVAASIKYAKQYVTYLKNVGVNARIATSDDGPDAIKAIKAYKSNKVDILVSVNICYEGLDVPAISHIACLTNIRSYEWILQMAARAVRIDPNGGPYEKQCAYVFAPSDQMFVEIKSQIEKEQIPFIEDKRSNSRNAGTEDGGFRLEPAPGGIIPLSSAMTGKREMLLATGIPAAEKTASEQEEELRKDIDDHIKAYCRQNRFKPQTINYEVLMAMGKRRQDMTIKELKNCLSHVEQKYPLTFIRGTGRRVPAKAQPFPCVWR
;
A
#
# COMPACT_ATOMS: atom_id res chain seq x y z
N MET A 1 -13.52 0.77 21.54
CA MET A 1 -12.46 -0.26 21.68
C MET A 1 -12.13 -0.72 20.28
N SER A 2 -10.87 -0.72 19.87
CA SER A 2 -10.48 -1.28 18.58
C SER A 2 -10.77 -2.79 18.60
N ALA A 3 -11.61 -3.27 17.69
CA ALA A 3 -11.82 -4.69 17.51
C ALA A 3 -10.54 -5.35 16.96
N LEU A 4 -10.29 -6.61 17.36
CA LEU A 4 -9.21 -7.40 16.75
C LEU A 4 -9.51 -7.61 15.26
N ARG A 5 -8.48 -7.50 14.44
CA ARG A 5 -8.55 -7.85 13.01
C ARG A 5 -8.54 -9.37 12.84
N LYS A 6 -9.10 -9.87 11.74
CA LYS A 6 -9.19 -11.30 11.40
C LYS A 6 -7.87 -12.04 11.66
N HIS A 7 -6.76 -11.60 11.07
CA HIS A 7 -5.46 -12.25 11.22
C HIS A 7 -4.91 -12.24 12.66
N GLN A 8 -5.27 -11.23 13.47
CA GLN A 8 -4.91 -11.18 14.89
C GLN A 8 -5.71 -12.19 15.70
N SER A 9 -7.02 -12.32 15.40
CA SER A 9 -7.90 -13.30 16.03
C SER A 9 -7.48 -14.72 15.66
N GLU A 10 -7.15 -14.98 14.39
CA GLU A 10 -6.63 -16.26 13.92
C GLU A 10 -5.30 -16.62 14.60
N MET A 11 -4.39 -15.64 14.73
CA MET A 11 -3.12 -15.84 15.44
C MET A 11 -3.34 -16.21 16.90
N ILE A 12 -4.28 -15.55 17.58
CA ILE A 12 -4.63 -15.90 18.97
C ILE A 12 -5.15 -17.34 19.03
N ALA A 13 -6.05 -17.73 18.14
CA ALA A 13 -6.61 -19.08 18.11
C ALA A 13 -5.53 -20.15 17.87
N ILE A 14 -4.58 -19.91 16.97
CA ILE A 14 -3.45 -20.81 16.71
C ILE A 14 -2.55 -20.90 17.95
N ILE A 15 -2.20 -19.78 18.58
CA ILE A 15 -1.36 -19.76 19.78
C ILE A 15 -2.06 -20.49 20.94
N ASP A 16 -3.36 -20.29 21.14
CA ASP A 16 -4.14 -21.01 22.16
C ASP A 16 -4.21 -22.50 21.85
N GLY A 17 -4.32 -22.89 20.57
CA GLY A 17 -4.20 -24.27 20.13
C GLY A 17 -2.84 -24.90 20.44
N ILE A 18 -1.74 -24.16 20.26
CA ILE A 18 -0.38 -24.61 20.61
C ILE A 18 -0.27 -24.81 22.13
N ILE A 19 -0.79 -23.88 22.93
CA ILE A 19 -0.82 -23.99 24.38
C ILE A 19 -1.64 -25.21 24.84
N ALA A 20 -2.70 -25.54 24.09
CA ALA A 20 -3.52 -26.73 24.32
C ALA A 20 -2.91 -28.06 23.81
N GLY A 21 -1.72 -28.01 23.16
CA GLY A 21 -0.98 -29.20 22.72
C GLY A 21 -1.14 -29.54 21.25
N SER A 22 -1.57 -28.60 20.36
CA SER A 22 -1.45 -28.80 18.92
C SER A 22 0.03 -28.94 18.53
N GLY A 23 0.33 -29.79 17.55
CA GLY A 23 1.71 -30.01 17.08
C GLY A 23 2.29 -28.89 16.24
N ILE A 24 1.64 -27.72 16.13
CA ILE A 24 2.06 -26.60 15.27
C ILE A 24 3.33 -25.95 15.82
N LYS A 25 4.33 -25.80 14.96
CA LYS A 25 5.62 -25.15 15.25
C LYS A 25 5.88 -23.94 14.35
N ASP A 26 5.36 -23.97 13.12
CA ASP A 26 5.54 -22.94 12.11
C ASP A 26 4.23 -22.21 11.83
N ILE A 27 4.27 -20.88 11.85
CA ILE A 27 3.12 -20.04 11.50
C ILE A 27 3.54 -19.13 10.37
N ILE A 28 3.00 -19.36 9.18
CA ILE A 28 3.24 -18.56 7.99
C ILE A 28 2.12 -17.54 7.85
N ILE A 29 2.47 -16.27 7.71
CA ILE A 29 1.51 -15.17 7.67
C ILE A 29 1.69 -14.40 6.38
N LYS A 30 0.68 -14.49 5.51
CA LYS A 30 0.51 -13.63 4.34
C LYS A 30 -0.50 -12.55 4.70
N ALA A 31 -0.04 -11.33 4.91
CA ALA A 31 -0.93 -10.22 5.21
C ALA A 31 -0.57 -8.99 4.40
N THR A 32 -1.60 -8.36 3.80
CA THR A 32 -1.40 -7.19 2.94
C THR A 32 -0.59 -6.11 3.66
N PRO A 33 0.37 -5.44 2.99
CA PRO A 33 1.16 -4.39 3.61
C PRO A 33 0.29 -3.25 4.16
N GLY A 34 0.68 -2.70 5.33
CA GLY A 34 -0.09 -1.68 6.02
C GLY A 34 -1.18 -2.21 6.97
N ALA A 35 -1.51 -3.50 6.93
CA ALA A 35 -2.59 -4.11 7.69
C ALA A 35 -2.26 -4.46 9.16
N GLY A 36 -1.09 -4.07 9.69
CA GLY A 36 -0.76 -4.22 11.12
C GLY A 36 -0.17 -5.58 11.50
N LYS A 37 0.60 -6.23 10.62
CA LYS A 37 1.37 -7.47 10.89
C LYS A 37 2.24 -7.39 12.16
N SER A 38 2.75 -6.21 12.46
CA SER A 38 3.71 -5.97 13.54
C SER A 38 3.18 -6.25 14.96
N SER A 39 1.87 -6.48 15.12
CA SER A 39 1.28 -6.93 16.40
C SER A 39 1.36 -8.44 16.63
N LEU A 40 1.59 -9.23 15.59
CA LEU A 40 1.55 -10.70 15.68
C LEU A 40 2.67 -11.31 16.54
N PRO A 41 3.91 -10.77 16.54
CA PRO A 41 4.93 -11.22 17.48
C PRO A 41 4.56 -11.05 18.96
N LEU A 42 3.76 -10.03 19.30
CA LEU A 42 3.26 -9.84 20.65
C LEU A 42 2.31 -10.97 21.05
N ILE A 43 1.44 -11.38 20.10
CA ILE A 43 0.49 -12.49 20.31
C ILE A 43 1.28 -13.79 20.53
N ALA A 44 2.33 -14.03 19.73
CA ALA A 44 3.23 -15.17 19.94
C ALA A 44 3.89 -15.16 21.32
N GLY A 45 4.08 -13.99 21.94
CA GLY A 45 4.57 -13.84 23.31
C GLY A 45 3.76 -14.59 24.37
N LYS A 46 2.49 -14.94 24.11
CA LYS A 46 1.69 -15.82 25.01
C LYS A 46 2.37 -17.16 25.24
N LEU A 47 3.15 -17.68 24.29
CA LEU A 47 3.92 -18.92 24.47
C LEU A 47 4.98 -18.80 25.55
N ILE A 48 5.55 -17.61 25.76
CA ILE A 48 6.50 -17.36 26.87
C ILE A 48 5.75 -17.38 28.20
N THR A 49 4.60 -16.71 28.28
CA THR A 49 3.81 -16.70 29.52
C THR A 49 3.25 -18.08 29.87
N ALA A 50 3.02 -18.93 28.87
CA ALA A 50 2.63 -20.34 29.04
C ALA A 50 3.81 -21.28 29.38
N GLY A 51 5.05 -20.77 29.42
CA GLY A 51 6.24 -21.58 29.72
C GLY A 51 6.69 -22.51 28.58
N LEU A 52 6.18 -22.30 27.36
CA LEU A 52 6.55 -23.07 26.15
C LEU A 52 7.77 -22.53 25.43
N ALA A 53 8.11 -21.26 25.65
CA ALA A 53 9.32 -20.60 25.14
C ALA A 53 9.91 -19.69 26.22
N ASP A 54 11.15 -19.27 26.06
CA ASP A 54 11.87 -18.42 27.03
C ASP A 54 12.05 -16.99 26.50
N ALA A 55 12.20 -16.81 25.17
CA ALA A 55 12.46 -15.52 24.57
C ALA A 55 11.97 -15.43 23.10
N ILE A 56 11.90 -14.19 22.59
CA ILE A 56 11.61 -13.89 21.17
C ILE A 56 12.88 -13.34 20.51
N CYS A 57 13.25 -13.86 19.35
CA CYS A 57 14.18 -13.25 18.42
C CYS A 57 13.40 -12.76 17.19
N TRP A 58 13.30 -11.44 17.01
CA TRP A 58 12.60 -10.83 15.88
C TRP A 58 13.62 -10.27 14.89
N ILE A 59 13.66 -10.84 13.68
CA ILE A 59 14.55 -10.42 12.61
C ILE A 59 13.76 -9.61 11.60
N CYS A 60 14.16 -8.36 11.39
CA CYS A 60 13.53 -7.42 10.48
C CYS A 60 14.50 -6.96 9.38
N PRO A 61 14.00 -6.45 8.23
CA PRO A 61 14.87 -6.08 7.12
C PRO A 61 15.69 -4.80 7.38
N ARG A 62 15.28 -3.92 8.31
CA ARG A 62 15.93 -2.63 8.54
C ARG A 62 15.95 -2.20 10.00
N MET A 63 17.01 -1.49 10.38
CA MET A 63 17.15 -0.92 11.73
C MET A 63 16.00 0.02 12.13
N SER A 64 15.41 0.75 11.16
CA SER A 64 14.28 1.64 11.44
C SER A 64 13.01 0.93 11.95
N LEU A 65 12.91 -0.39 11.77
CA LEU A 65 11.82 -1.22 12.26
C LEU A 65 12.06 -1.72 13.69
N GLN A 66 13.29 -1.66 14.19
CA GLN A 66 13.61 -2.10 15.56
C GLN A 66 12.89 -1.24 16.62
N ASP A 67 12.93 0.09 16.48
CA ASP A 67 12.20 1.00 17.36
C ASP A 67 10.69 0.73 17.34
N GLN A 68 10.14 0.41 16.17
CA GLN A 68 8.73 0.08 16.03
C GLN A 68 8.40 -1.25 16.73
N ALA A 69 9.27 -2.24 16.61
CA ALA A 69 9.11 -3.53 17.28
C ALA A 69 9.09 -3.37 18.81
N GLU A 70 10.04 -2.62 19.37
CA GLU A 70 10.04 -2.32 20.81
C GLU A 70 8.75 -1.63 21.26
N ARG A 71 8.29 -0.61 20.53
CA ARG A 71 7.06 0.12 20.84
C ARG A 71 5.82 -0.75 20.79
N ASN A 72 5.75 -1.70 19.85
CA ASN A 72 4.63 -2.62 19.77
C ASN A 72 4.49 -3.44 21.06
N PHE A 73 5.60 -3.88 21.67
CA PHE A 73 5.57 -4.63 22.93
C PHE A 73 5.14 -3.81 24.15
N ILE A 74 5.09 -2.49 24.04
CA ILE A 74 4.56 -1.61 25.09
C ILE A 74 3.19 -1.03 24.73
N ASP A 75 2.57 -1.43 23.62
CA ASP A 75 1.24 -0.98 23.23
C ASP A 75 0.18 -1.35 24.29
N PRO A 76 -0.54 -0.34 24.85
CA PRO A 76 -1.46 -0.57 25.95
C PRO A 76 -2.62 -1.51 25.60
N PHE A 77 -3.14 -1.43 24.36
CA PHE A 77 -4.25 -2.28 23.92
C PHE A 77 -3.87 -3.76 23.93
N PHE A 78 -2.71 -4.11 23.32
CA PHE A 78 -2.26 -5.50 23.29
C PHE A 78 -1.82 -6.00 24.66
N ARG A 79 -1.21 -5.16 25.48
CA ARG A 79 -0.87 -5.53 26.86
C ARG A 79 -2.08 -5.88 27.70
N GLU A 80 -3.16 -5.11 27.59
CA GLU A 80 -4.41 -5.38 28.27
C GLU A 80 -5.07 -6.66 27.74
N LEU A 81 -5.14 -6.80 26.42
CA LEU A 81 -5.75 -7.94 25.75
C LEU A 81 -5.03 -9.26 26.06
N LEU A 82 -3.71 -9.27 25.94
CA LEU A 82 -2.88 -10.48 26.05
C LEU A 82 -2.44 -10.76 27.49
N LYS A 83 -2.73 -9.85 28.41
CA LYS A 83 -2.40 -9.94 29.85
C LYS A 83 -0.93 -10.24 30.13
N HIS A 84 -0.01 -9.75 29.27
CA HIS A 84 1.43 -9.84 29.51
C HIS A 84 2.13 -8.50 29.38
N ARG A 85 3.30 -8.39 30.00
CA ARG A 85 4.13 -7.19 30.01
C ARG A 85 5.56 -7.50 29.54
N LEU A 86 5.65 -8.36 28.53
CA LEU A 86 6.92 -8.72 27.93
C LEU A 86 7.59 -7.48 27.33
N LEU A 87 8.93 -7.47 27.40
CA LEU A 87 9.77 -6.43 26.84
C LEU A 87 10.80 -7.05 25.91
N ILE A 88 11.06 -6.41 24.80
CA ILE A 88 12.16 -6.72 23.90
C ILE A 88 13.04 -5.48 23.71
N ARG A 89 14.25 -5.68 23.24
CA ARG A 89 15.19 -4.59 22.94
C ARG A 89 15.81 -4.72 21.55
N ALA A 90 16.18 -3.60 20.96
CA ALA A 90 17.06 -3.61 19.79
C ALA A 90 18.43 -4.13 20.20
N SER A 91 18.95 -5.08 19.43
CA SER A 91 20.24 -5.70 19.67
C SER A 91 20.98 -5.96 18.35
N THR A 92 22.26 -6.12 18.45
CA THR A 92 23.12 -6.61 17.38
C THR A 92 23.70 -7.97 17.80
N ASN A 93 24.89 -8.34 17.32
CA ASN A 93 25.55 -9.60 17.65
C ASN A 93 26.21 -9.52 19.04
N GLU A 94 25.41 -9.64 20.07
CA GLU A 94 25.81 -9.54 21.48
C GLU A 94 25.74 -10.93 22.15
N ASN A 95 26.62 -11.21 23.11
CA ASN A 95 26.63 -12.49 23.86
C ASN A 95 25.37 -12.74 24.70
N ASP A 96 24.72 -11.67 25.17
CA ASP A 96 23.39 -11.70 25.80
C ASP A 96 22.52 -10.67 25.11
N PRO A 97 21.90 -11.02 23.97
CA PRO A 97 21.12 -10.07 23.20
C PRO A 97 19.85 -9.60 23.94
N CYS A 98 19.33 -10.41 24.85
CA CYS A 98 18.13 -10.07 25.63
C CYS A 98 18.42 -9.13 26.81
N ARG A 99 19.59 -9.19 27.42
CA ARG A 99 19.98 -8.43 28.64
C ARG A 99 18.88 -8.44 29.71
N GLY A 100 18.36 -9.61 30.04
CA GLY A 100 17.30 -9.78 31.05
C GLY A 100 15.88 -9.46 30.56
N MET A 101 15.69 -9.05 29.31
CA MET A 101 14.37 -8.89 28.71
C MET A 101 13.86 -10.20 28.08
N ASN A 102 12.60 -10.20 27.65
CA ASN A 102 11.94 -11.39 27.08
C ASN A 102 12.27 -11.60 25.60
N GLY A 103 13.18 -10.84 25.02
CA GLY A 103 13.60 -11.00 23.65
C GLY A 103 14.37 -9.81 23.12
N PHE A 104 14.72 -9.93 21.85
CA PHE A 104 15.41 -8.87 21.12
C PHE A 104 14.94 -8.80 19.67
N VAL A 105 15.16 -7.64 19.05
CA VAL A 105 14.95 -7.41 17.62
C VAL A 105 16.28 -7.05 16.98
N THR A 106 16.58 -7.69 15.84
CA THR A 106 17.81 -7.50 15.07
C THR A 106 17.51 -7.44 13.57
N THR A 107 18.52 -7.29 12.72
CA THR A 107 18.33 -7.24 11.27
C THR A 107 18.91 -8.47 10.57
N TYR A 108 18.39 -8.79 9.35
CA TYR A 108 18.96 -9.83 8.49
C TYR A 108 20.47 -9.62 8.24
N GLN A 109 20.84 -8.35 8.02
CA GLN A 109 22.24 -7.99 7.80
C GLN A 109 23.12 -8.28 9.02
N ALA A 110 22.64 -7.98 10.24
CA ALA A 110 23.39 -8.29 11.47
C ALA A 110 23.62 -9.79 11.61
N ILE A 111 22.57 -10.61 11.38
CA ILE A 111 22.70 -12.07 11.40
C ILE A 111 23.67 -12.56 10.31
N GLY A 112 23.60 -12.01 9.10
CA GLY A 112 24.48 -12.39 7.98
C GLY A 112 25.97 -12.14 8.23
N VAL A 113 26.32 -11.19 9.10
CA VAL A 113 27.72 -10.86 9.47
C VAL A 113 28.16 -11.45 10.82
N ASP A 114 27.31 -12.24 11.48
CA ASP A 114 27.61 -12.91 12.78
C ASP A 114 28.51 -14.13 12.59
N LYS A 115 29.78 -13.88 12.27
CA LYS A 115 30.81 -14.94 12.01
C LYS A 115 31.03 -15.84 13.23
N ASP A 116 30.90 -15.29 14.43
CA ASP A 116 31.17 -16.01 15.70
C ASP A 116 29.94 -16.80 16.17
N GLN A 117 28.83 -16.78 15.40
CA GLN A 117 27.56 -17.42 15.75
C GLN A 117 27.08 -17.07 17.16
N THR A 118 27.27 -15.82 17.54
CA THR A 118 26.97 -15.27 18.87
C THR A 118 25.51 -15.47 19.23
N VAL A 119 24.61 -15.14 18.28
CA VAL A 119 23.15 -15.28 18.44
C VAL A 119 22.77 -16.76 18.54
N LEU A 120 23.36 -17.64 17.71
CA LEU A 120 23.11 -19.09 17.76
C LEU A 120 23.52 -19.71 19.11
N THR A 121 24.56 -19.19 19.71
CA THR A 121 25.00 -19.65 21.04
C THR A 121 23.92 -19.39 22.10
N ASP A 122 23.22 -18.26 22.04
CA ASP A 122 22.11 -17.99 22.96
C ASP A 122 20.87 -18.87 22.66
N PHE A 123 20.60 -19.19 21.40
CA PHE A 123 19.57 -20.16 20.99
C PHE A 123 19.81 -21.59 21.52
N ARG A 124 21.05 -21.95 21.83
CA ARG A 124 21.38 -23.23 22.46
C ARG A 124 21.08 -23.26 23.95
N ARG A 125 20.95 -22.07 24.57
CA ARG A 125 20.72 -21.91 26.02
C ARG A 125 19.25 -21.66 26.36
N LYS A 126 18.49 -21.06 25.44
CA LYS A 126 17.11 -20.64 25.62
C LYS A 126 16.24 -21.19 24.49
N ARG A 127 14.97 -21.43 24.79
CA ARG A 127 13.95 -21.83 23.81
C ARG A 127 13.38 -20.57 23.15
N TYR A 128 13.76 -20.32 21.90
CA TYR A 128 13.37 -19.11 21.18
C TYR A 128 12.14 -19.30 20.31
N ILE A 129 11.29 -18.28 20.28
CA ILE A 129 10.35 -18.00 19.19
C ILE A 129 11.13 -17.17 18.17
N LEU A 130 11.36 -17.71 16.98
CA LEU A 130 11.99 -16.97 15.87
C LEU A 130 10.90 -16.28 15.03
N VAL A 131 11.00 -14.97 14.90
CA VAL A 131 10.11 -14.16 14.05
C VAL A 131 10.91 -13.62 12.89
N LEU A 132 10.52 -13.95 11.66
CA LEU A 132 11.10 -13.42 10.43
C LEU A 132 10.11 -12.46 9.78
N ASP A 133 10.39 -11.16 9.83
CA ASP A 133 9.54 -10.11 9.25
C ASP A 133 9.99 -9.81 7.81
N GLU A 134 9.03 -9.70 6.88
CA GLU A 134 9.26 -9.58 5.44
C GLU A 134 10.24 -10.66 4.93
N TYR A 135 10.00 -11.92 5.32
CA TYR A 135 10.93 -13.03 5.06
C TYR A 135 11.08 -13.38 3.57
N HIS A 136 10.32 -12.73 2.68
CA HIS A 136 10.54 -12.81 1.24
C HIS A 136 11.91 -12.26 0.80
N HIS A 137 12.62 -11.56 1.67
CA HIS A 137 14.03 -11.22 1.47
C HIS A 137 14.97 -12.42 1.62
N ALA A 138 14.55 -13.50 2.30
CA ALA A 138 15.34 -14.72 2.43
C ALA A 138 15.15 -15.61 1.18
N GLU A 139 16.23 -15.79 0.41
CA GLU A 139 16.23 -16.64 -0.79
C GLU A 139 16.12 -18.12 -0.43
N ALA A 140 15.40 -18.91 -1.25
CA ALA A 140 15.43 -20.36 -1.11
C ALA A 140 16.83 -20.92 -1.38
N GLU A 141 17.22 -21.86 -0.58
CA GLU A 141 18.36 -22.80 -0.66
C GLU A 141 19.78 -22.23 -0.77
N ASP A 142 20.07 -21.17 -1.54
CA ASP A 142 21.45 -20.73 -1.80
C ASP A 142 21.80 -19.31 -1.33
N GLY A 143 20.85 -18.55 -0.84
CA GLY A 143 21.05 -17.17 -0.39
C GLY A 143 21.97 -17.08 0.85
N SER A 144 22.83 -16.08 0.89
CA SER A 144 23.72 -15.84 2.05
C SER A 144 22.93 -15.67 3.35
N TRP A 145 21.77 -15.01 3.31
CA TRP A 145 20.93 -14.82 4.47
C TRP A 145 20.23 -16.10 4.91
N THR A 146 19.77 -16.93 3.97
CA THR A 146 19.14 -18.22 4.29
C THR A 146 20.13 -19.14 4.99
N LYS A 147 21.40 -19.19 4.52
CA LYS A 147 22.46 -19.97 5.18
C LYS A 147 22.75 -19.49 6.60
N ALA A 148 22.70 -18.18 6.84
CA ALA A 148 22.88 -17.61 8.18
C ALA A 148 21.67 -17.84 9.10
N LEU A 149 20.44 -17.86 8.54
CA LEU A 149 19.21 -18.07 9.27
C LEU A 149 18.92 -19.54 9.60
N LEU A 150 19.34 -20.47 8.75
CA LEU A 150 19.03 -21.90 8.87
C LEU A 150 19.35 -22.48 10.25
N PRO A 151 20.53 -22.25 10.85
CA PRO A 151 20.83 -22.75 12.19
C PRO A 151 19.90 -22.20 13.29
N LEU A 152 19.45 -20.94 13.16
CA LEU A 152 18.50 -20.33 14.10
C LEU A 152 17.10 -20.91 13.90
N TYR A 153 16.70 -21.11 12.63
CA TYR A 153 15.42 -21.70 12.28
C TYR A 153 15.27 -23.12 12.83
N GLU A 154 16.31 -23.95 12.69
CA GLU A 154 16.33 -25.32 13.19
C GLU A 154 16.31 -25.39 14.74
N LYS A 155 16.93 -24.41 15.41
CA LYS A 155 17.00 -24.37 16.88
C LYS A 155 15.79 -23.73 17.55
N ALA A 156 15.05 -22.89 16.84
CA ALA A 156 13.85 -22.26 17.36
C ALA A 156 12.77 -23.31 17.68
N VAL A 157 12.10 -23.16 18.84
CA VAL A 157 11.00 -24.04 19.21
C VAL A 157 9.72 -23.70 18.47
N TYR A 158 9.51 -22.42 18.16
CA TYR A 158 8.43 -21.92 17.32
C TYR A 158 8.95 -20.89 16.33
N ARG A 159 8.29 -20.80 15.17
CA ARG A 159 8.69 -19.89 14.08
C ARG A 159 7.47 -19.16 13.54
N VAL A 160 7.60 -17.85 13.37
CA VAL A 160 6.58 -16.96 12.83
C VAL A 160 7.15 -16.24 11.61
N LEU A 161 6.68 -16.62 10.43
CA LEU A 161 7.18 -16.12 9.14
C LEU A 161 6.16 -15.13 8.57
N MET A 162 6.49 -13.84 8.53
CA MET A 162 5.55 -12.79 8.11
C MET A 162 5.99 -12.16 6.80
N SER A 163 5.07 -12.03 5.84
CA SER A 163 5.31 -11.34 4.57
C SER A 163 4.03 -10.71 4.03
N GLY A 164 4.20 -9.69 3.19
CA GLY A 164 3.12 -9.14 2.36
C GLY A 164 2.78 -10.02 1.17
N THR A 165 3.74 -10.84 0.72
CA THR A 165 3.62 -11.74 -0.44
C THR A 165 4.29 -13.07 -0.12
N LEU A 166 3.77 -14.15 -0.69
CA LEU A 166 4.43 -15.48 -0.64
C LEU A 166 5.21 -15.78 -1.94
N SER A 167 5.58 -14.76 -2.67
CA SER A 167 6.43 -14.82 -3.86
C SER A 167 7.52 -13.76 -3.80
N ARG A 168 8.53 -13.96 -4.61
CA ARG A 168 9.61 -12.99 -4.82
C ARG A 168 9.49 -12.38 -6.22
N GLY A 169 9.92 -11.12 -6.37
CA GLY A 169 9.92 -10.43 -7.66
C GLY A 169 10.84 -11.06 -8.72
N ASP A 170 11.77 -11.92 -8.29
CA ASP A 170 12.65 -12.70 -9.17
C ASP A 170 12.08 -14.10 -9.52
N GLY A 171 10.87 -14.43 -9.04
CA GLY A 171 10.21 -15.71 -9.29
C GLY A 171 10.82 -16.91 -8.55
N LYS A 172 11.73 -16.70 -7.59
CA LYS A 172 12.30 -17.78 -6.78
C LYS A 172 11.38 -18.15 -5.61
N LYS A 173 11.49 -19.42 -5.16
CA LYS A 173 10.80 -19.90 -3.95
C LYS A 173 11.31 -19.18 -2.71
N LEU A 174 10.45 -18.98 -1.73
CA LEU A 174 10.83 -18.46 -0.42
C LEU A 174 11.47 -19.57 0.43
N ALA A 175 12.46 -19.22 1.21
CA ALA A 175 13.01 -20.11 2.22
C ALA A 175 11.92 -20.51 3.23
N PHE A 176 12.05 -21.72 3.79
CA PHE A 176 11.19 -22.21 4.87
C PHE A 176 9.70 -22.31 4.54
N THR A 177 9.31 -22.22 3.27
CA THR A 177 7.92 -22.35 2.83
C THR A 177 7.75 -23.65 2.06
N PRO A 178 6.77 -24.50 2.41
CA PRO A 178 6.48 -25.71 1.65
C PRO A 178 5.81 -25.35 0.31
N TYR A 179 6.24 -26.02 -0.77
CA TYR A 179 5.69 -25.85 -2.12
C TYR A 179 5.27 -27.18 -2.69
N VAL A 180 4.18 -27.15 -3.48
CA VAL A 180 3.74 -28.27 -4.32
C VAL A 180 3.88 -27.86 -5.79
N GLU A 181 4.46 -28.76 -6.59
CA GLU A 181 4.59 -28.55 -8.03
C GLU A 181 3.23 -28.78 -8.71
N THR A 182 2.82 -27.84 -9.54
CA THR A 182 1.60 -27.88 -10.35
C THR A 182 1.95 -27.71 -11.82
N ALA A 183 1.02 -27.98 -12.72
CA ALA A 183 1.22 -27.78 -14.17
C ALA A 183 1.56 -26.32 -14.55
N GLY A 184 1.22 -25.35 -13.68
CA GLY A 184 1.49 -23.91 -13.86
C GLY A 184 2.69 -23.38 -13.07
N GLY A 185 3.42 -24.25 -12.33
CA GLY A 185 4.56 -23.87 -11.49
C GLY A 185 4.40 -24.31 -10.03
N SER A 186 5.29 -23.81 -9.15
CA SER A 186 5.29 -24.15 -7.73
C SER A 186 4.34 -23.24 -6.95
N VAL A 187 3.48 -23.80 -6.12
CA VAL A 187 2.51 -23.09 -5.28
C VAL A 187 2.77 -23.40 -3.82
N PRO A 188 2.77 -22.40 -2.91
CA PRO A 188 2.81 -22.67 -1.48
C PRO A 188 1.64 -23.58 -1.06
N SER A 189 1.94 -24.68 -0.37
CA SER A 189 0.93 -25.63 0.06
C SER A 189 1.27 -26.21 1.44
N LEU A 190 0.22 -26.46 2.22
CA LEU A 190 0.32 -27.19 3.50
C LEU A 190 -0.09 -28.66 3.39
N GLU A 191 -0.33 -29.18 2.19
CA GLU A 191 -0.77 -30.54 2.00
C GLU A 191 0.18 -31.53 2.68
N GLY A 192 -0.36 -32.31 3.61
CA GLY A 192 0.43 -33.24 4.43
C GLY A 192 1.25 -32.64 5.57
N ASN A 193 1.32 -31.32 5.74
CA ASN A 193 2.07 -30.69 6.83
C ASN A 193 1.17 -30.31 8.01
N LYS A 194 1.26 -31.08 9.11
CA LYS A 194 0.48 -30.87 10.34
C LYS A 194 1.17 -29.94 11.35
N GLU A 195 2.45 -29.61 11.14
CA GLU A 195 3.22 -28.76 12.06
C GLU A 195 3.21 -27.29 11.64
N THR A 196 2.59 -26.96 10.50
CA THR A 196 2.53 -25.59 9.98
C THR A 196 1.10 -25.10 9.86
N ALA A 197 0.87 -23.86 10.29
CA ALA A 197 -0.37 -23.12 10.07
C ALA A 197 -0.13 -21.94 9.11
N ILE A 198 -1.13 -21.61 8.29
CA ILE A 198 -1.11 -20.39 7.45
C ILE A 198 -2.23 -19.46 7.91
N ILE A 199 -1.88 -18.19 8.07
CA ILE A 199 -2.82 -17.07 8.23
C ILE A 199 -2.77 -16.25 6.95
N GLU A 200 -3.93 -16.05 6.32
CA GLU A 200 -4.06 -15.18 5.16
C GLU A 200 -4.99 -13.99 5.47
N TYR A 201 -4.45 -12.80 5.30
CA TYR A 201 -5.19 -11.55 5.46
C TYR A 201 -5.04 -10.71 4.20
N THR A 202 -6.05 -10.81 3.36
CA THR A 202 -6.06 -10.21 2.03
C THR A 202 -6.28 -8.69 2.10
N ARG A 203 -6.06 -8.02 0.97
CA ARG A 203 -6.43 -6.62 0.81
C ARG A 203 -7.95 -6.42 0.98
N ALA A 204 -8.76 -7.37 0.48
CA ALA A 204 -10.20 -7.35 0.63
C ALA A 204 -10.62 -7.43 2.11
N ASP A 205 -10.04 -8.37 2.88
CA ASP A 205 -10.27 -8.44 4.33
C ASP A 205 -9.90 -7.11 5.01
N ALA A 206 -8.74 -6.55 4.67
CA ALA A 206 -8.25 -5.31 5.28
C ALA A 206 -9.12 -4.10 4.95
N LEU A 207 -9.69 -4.02 3.75
CA LEU A 207 -10.64 -2.98 3.37
C LEU A 207 -11.99 -3.17 4.06
N ALA A 208 -12.51 -4.41 4.13
CA ALA A 208 -13.76 -4.72 4.81
C ALA A 208 -13.71 -4.36 6.30
N GLU A 209 -12.58 -4.57 6.95
CA GLU A 209 -12.35 -4.20 8.35
C GLU A 209 -11.90 -2.74 8.52
N GLN A 210 -11.88 -1.94 7.45
CA GLN A 210 -11.36 -0.57 7.46
C GLN A 210 -9.96 -0.48 8.08
N ALA A 211 -9.11 -1.46 7.80
CA ALA A 211 -7.75 -1.53 8.33
C ALA A 211 -6.73 -0.80 7.45
N ILE A 212 -7.05 -0.60 6.18
CA ILE A 212 -6.31 0.17 5.18
C ILE A 212 -7.26 1.04 4.36
N LEU A 213 -6.72 2.08 3.73
CA LEU A 213 -7.48 2.97 2.86
C LEU A 213 -7.65 2.40 1.44
N PRO A 214 -8.74 2.80 0.74
CA PRO A 214 -8.83 2.64 -0.71
C PRO A 214 -7.64 3.30 -1.40
N LEU A 215 -7.23 2.74 -2.54
CA LEU A 215 -6.07 3.20 -3.32
C LEU A 215 -6.50 3.59 -4.72
N SER A 216 -6.17 4.81 -5.14
CA SER A 216 -6.38 5.32 -6.49
C SER A 216 -5.04 5.51 -7.19
N PHE A 217 -4.91 4.95 -8.39
CA PHE A 217 -3.77 5.20 -9.28
C PHE A 217 -4.10 6.34 -10.25
N MET A 218 -3.29 7.40 -10.18
CA MET A 218 -3.37 8.59 -11.01
C MET A 218 -2.36 8.45 -12.14
N PHE A 219 -2.75 7.76 -13.22
CA PHE A 219 -1.86 7.54 -14.35
C PHE A 219 -1.72 8.79 -15.22
N ALA A 220 -0.50 9.08 -15.59
CA ALA A 220 -0.17 10.12 -16.55
C ALA A 220 0.35 9.49 -17.84
N GLU A 221 -0.33 9.73 -18.94
CA GLU A 221 0.16 9.38 -20.28
C GLU A 221 1.24 10.35 -20.71
N GLY A 222 2.20 9.86 -21.51
CA GLY A 222 3.26 10.68 -22.06
C GLY A 222 3.86 10.12 -23.33
N SER A 223 4.48 10.98 -24.13
CA SER A 223 5.36 10.58 -25.22
C SER A 223 6.81 10.84 -24.84
N ALA A 224 7.70 9.97 -25.30
CA ALA A 224 9.13 10.07 -25.06
C ALA A 224 9.91 9.85 -26.35
N GLN A 225 10.94 10.65 -26.56
CA GLN A 225 11.82 10.60 -27.73
C GLN A 225 13.26 10.35 -27.29
N TRP A 226 13.90 9.35 -27.86
CA TRP A 226 15.29 8.99 -27.56
C TRP A 226 16.09 8.62 -28.81
N LYS A 227 17.41 8.73 -28.73
CA LYS A 227 18.35 8.34 -29.76
C LYS A 227 19.02 7.02 -29.38
N ARG A 228 18.96 6.02 -30.26
CA ARG A 228 19.66 4.74 -30.10
C ARG A 228 21.16 4.88 -30.43
N LYS A 229 21.98 3.89 -30.04
CA LYS A 229 23.41 3.82 -30.43
C LYS A 229 23.61 3.87 -31.96
N SER A 230 22.69 3.32 -32.73
CA SER A 230 22.71 3.39 -34.20
C SER A 230 22.51 4.80 -34.79
N GLY A 231 22.25 5.78 -33.94
CA GLY A 231 21.92 7.15 -34.39
C GLY A 231 20.43 7.35 -34.69
N LYS A 232 19.62 6.28 -34.76
CA LYS A 232 18.19 6.37 -35.05
C LYS A 232 17.45 7.00 -33.86
N ILE A 233 16.62 8.02 -34.18
CA ILE A 233 15.68 8.61 -33.21
C ILE A 233 14.40 7.79 -33.23
N VAL A 234 13.89 7.50 -32.05
CA VAL A 234 12.64 6.75 -31.82
C VAL A 234 11.76 7.57 -30.89
N GLU A 235 10.47 7.61 -31.19
CA GLU A 235 9.44 8.20 -30.34
C GLU A 235 8.35 7.17 -30.09
N SER A 236 7.80 7.16 -28.86
CA SER A 236 6.67 6.29 -28.50
C SER A 236 5.92 6.88 -27.33
N LYS A 237 4.60 6.59 -27.27
CA LYS A 237 3.83 6.80 -26.04
C LYS A 237 4.16 5.72 -25.01
N LEU A 238 4.03 6.06 -23.73
CA LEU A 238 4.35 5.16 -22.63
C LEU A 238 3.43 3.92 -22.62
N SER A 239 2.15 4.10 -22.90
CA SER A 239 1.16 3.02 -22.94
C SER A 239 1.28 2.10 -24.17
N GLU A 240 1.88 2.58 -25.25
CA GLU A 240 1.99 1.86 -26.54
C GLU A 240 3.35 1.17 -26.70
N ALA A 241 4.36 1.59 -25.92
CA ALA A 241 5.71 1.06 -26.00
C ALA A 241 5.77 -0.40 -25.49
N GLN A 242 6.42 -1.28 -26.25
CA GLN A 242 6.54 -2.72 -25.92
C GLN A 242 8.00 -3.17 -25.89
N GLY A 243 8.27 -4.25 -25.16
CA GLY A 243 9.57 -4.87 -25.05
C GLY A 243 10.67 -3.89 -24.62
N GLU A 244 11.80 -3.87 -25.31
CA GLU A 244 12.91 -2.96 -25.02
C GLU A 244 12.53 -1.48 -25.13
N ASN A 245 11.60 -1.13 -26.05
CA ASN A 245 11.12 0.24 -26.18
C ASN A 245 10.33 0.72 -24.96
N ALA A 246 9.64 -0.14 -24.24
CA ALA A 246 8.94 0.23 -23.02
C ALA A 246 9.93 0.71 -21.94
N CYS A 247 11.04 0.00 -21.76
CA CYS A 247 12.12 0.43 -20.86
C CYS A 247 12.76 1.74 -21.30
N HIS A 248 13.02 1.90 -22.61
CA HIS A 248 13.61 3.12 -23.17
C HIS A 248 12.70 4.33 -23.04
N ALA A 249 11.41 4.18 -23.33
CA ALA A 249 10.41 5.24 -23.21
C ALA A 249 10.25 5.67 -21.75
N LEU A 250 10.07 4.73 -20.84
CA LEU A 250 9.97 4.99 -19.41
C LEU A 250 11.24 5.67 -18.86
N TYR A 251 12.42 5.14 -19.20
CA TYR A 251 13.69 5.75 -18.80
C TYR A 251 13.78 7.19 -19.29
N THR A 252 13.48 7.44 -20.56
CA THR A 252 13.51 8.79 -21.15
C THR A 252 12.53 9.72 -20.45
N ALA A 253 11.28 9.29 -20.23
CA ALA A 253 10.26 10.08 -19.55
C ALA A 253 10.69 10.49 -18.14
N LEU A 254 11.27 9.56 -17.37
CA LEU A 254 11.71 9.82 -16.00
C LEU A 254 12.99 10.68 -15.92
N HIS A 255 13.68 10.90 -17.04
CA HIS A 255 14.95 11.64 -17.10
C HIS A 255 14.86 12.96 -17.88
N THR A 256 13.67 13.33 -18.35
CA THR A 256 13.37 14.55 -19.09
C THR A 256 12.13 15.28 -18.52
N GLU A 257 11.47 16.14 -19.27
CA GLU A 257 10.44 17.08 -18.82
C GLU A 257 9.23 16.41 -18.17
N TYR A 258 8.82 15.25 -18.69
CA TYR A 258 7.67 14.49 -18.19
C TYR A 258 7.71 14.23 -16.67
N ALA A 259 8.90 13.94 -16.13
CA ALA A 259 9.03 13.68 -14.70
C ALA A 259 8.63 14.88 -13.84
N THR A 260 9.00 16.09 -14.28
CA THR A 260 8.62 17.34 -13.60
C THR A 260 7.14 17.65 -13.77
N GLU A 261 6.57 17.34 -14.92
CA GLU A 261 5.13 17.50 -15.20
C GLU A 261 4.29 16.55 -14.33
N LEU A 262 4.72 15.29 -14.19
CA LEU A 262 4.08 14.32 -13.30
C LEU A 262 4.20 14.73 -11.82
N LEU A 263 5.36 15.23 -11.41
CA LEU A 263 5.54 15.76 -10.05
C LEU A 263 4.62 16.95 -9.80
N THR A 264 4.52 17.86 -10.77
CA THR A 264 3.62 19.03 -10.71
C THR A 264 2.15 18.60 -10.59
N TYR A 265 1.76 17.58 -11.35
CA TYR A 265 0.41 17.01 -11.25
C TYR A 265 0.13 16.47 -9.85
N ALA A 266 1.06 15.69 -9.28
CA ALA A 266 0.93 15.17 -7.93
C ALA A 266 0.85 16.28 -6.86
N VAL A 267 1.71 17.31 -6.97
CA VAL A 267 1.73 18.46 -6.04
C VAL A 267 0.43 19.26 -6.12
N ASN A 268 -0.08 19.52 -7.31
CA ASN A 268 -1.34 20.26 -7.47
C ASN A 268 -2.53 19.51 -6.87
N HIS A 269 -2.63 18.21 -7.10
CA HIS A 269 -3.67 17.38 -6.50
C HIS A 269 -3.53 17.31 -4.98
N TRP A 270 -2.32 17.09 -4.47
CA TRP A 270 -2.04 17.08 -3.05
C TRP A 270 -2.36 18.43 -2.39
N THR A 271 -2.03 19.55 -3.02
CA THR A 271 -2.36 20.89 -2.52
C THR A 271 -3.86 21.11 -2.44
N ALA A 272 -4.59 20.72 -3.48
CA ALA A 272 -6.05 20.77 -3.49
C ALA A 272 -6.66 19.90 -2.38
N HIS A 273 -6.13 18.69 -2.19
CA HIS A 273 -6.54 17.77 -1.13
C HIS A 273 -6.28 18.36 0.28
N ARG A 274 -5.14 18.99 0.50
CA ARG A 274 -4.85 19.67 1.79
C ARG A 274 -5.82 20.81 2.08
N ASN A 275 -6.20 21.56 1.06
CA ASN A 275 -7.08 22.71 1.23
C ASN A 275 -8.55 22.33 1.45
N THR A 276 -8.97 21.12 1.03
CA THR A 276 -10.39 20.73 1.02
C THR A 276 -10.72 19.57 1.94
N ILE A 277 -9.78 18.64 2.18
CA ILE A 277 -10.05 17.37 2.88
C ILE A 277 -9.19 17.20 4.12
N ASN A 278 -7.86 17.18 3.99
CA ASN A 278 -6.95 16.93 5.09
C ASN A 278 -5.73 17.84 5.03
N ARG A 279 -5.72 18.92 5.81
CA ARG A 279 -4.61 19.90 5.87
C ARG A 279 -3.27 19.31 6.31
N HIS A 280 -3.29 18.13 6.94
CA HIS A 280 -2.09 17.43 7.42
C HIS A 280 -1.57 16.40 6.42
N ALA A 281 -2.26 16.21 5.31
CA ALA A 281 -1.86 15.28 4.26
C ALA A 281 -0.43 15.53 3.78
N LYS A 282 0.33 14.45 3.60
CA LYS A 282 1.73 14.47 3.18
C LYS A 282 1.91 13.81 1.83
N LEU A 283 2.92 14.28 1.09
CA LEU A 283 3.34 13.69 -0.17
C LEU A 283 4.71 13.02 -0.01
N LEU A 284 4.84 11.79 -0.49
CA LEU A 284 6.10 11.08 -0.66
C LEU A 284 6.46 11.07 -2.15
N VAL A 285 7.66 11.55 -2.49
CA VAL A 285 8.19 11.49 -3.85
C VAL A 285 9.27 10.42 -3.91
N VAL A 286 9.10 9.44 -4.78
CA VAL A 286 10.06 8.35 -4.98
C VAL A 286 10.79 8.57 -6.30
N ALA A 287 12.05 8.94 -6.22
CA ALA A 287 12.87 9.31 -7.37
C ALA A 287 13.67 8.12 -7.92
N ALA A 288 13.98 8.16 -9.21
CA ALA A 288 14.78 7.14 -9.88
C ALA A 288 16.26 7.12 -9.42
N SER A 289 16.81 8.26 -8.99
CA SER A 289 18.18 8.34 -8.48
C SER A 289 18.36 9.54 -7.55
N ILE A 290 19.47 9.53 -6.81
CA ILE A 290 19.84 10.63 -5.90
C ILE A 290 20.01 11.96 -6.65
N LYS A 291 20.53 11.92 -7.86
CA LYS A 291 20.66 13.11 -8.74
C LYS A 291 19.29 13.76 -8.98
N TYR A 292 18.29 12.97 -9.39
CA TYR A 292 16.93 13.45 -9.64
C TYR A 292 16.20 13.83 -8.36
N ALA A 293 16.42 13.11 -7.28
CA ALA A 293 15.88 13.49 -5.97
C ALA A 293 16.32 14.90 -5.55
N LYS A 294 17.60 15.25 -5.74
CA LYS A 294 18.12 16.60 -5.50
C LYS A 294 17.47 17.67 -6.41
N GLN A 295 17.28 17.34 -7.70
CA GLN A 295 16.58 18.24 -8.63
C GLN A 295 15.13 18.47 -8.23
N TYR A 296 14.39 17.43 -7.85
CA TYR A 296 13.00 17.56 -7.40
C TYR A 296 12.87 18.39 -6.12
N VAL A 297 13.78 18.22 -5.15
CA VAL A 297 13.76 19.09 -3.95
C VAL A 297 14.01 20.54 -4.30
N THR A 298 14.94 20.81 -5.22
CA THR A 298 15.20 22.18 -5.69
C THR A 298 13.98 22.76 -6.38
N TYR A 299 13.35 22.00 -7.29
CA TYR A 299 12.11 22.39 -7.96
C TYR A 299 10.99 22.71 -6.95
N LEU A 300 10.74 21.81 -6.00
CA LEU A 300 9.70 21.97 -4.98
C LEU A 300 9.91 23.22 -4.12
N LYS A 301 11.15 23.51 -3.72
CA LYS A 301 11.49 24.72 -2.98
C LYS A 301 11.25 25.99 -3.80
N ASN A 302 11.57 25.97 -5.10
CA ASN A 302 11.35 27.10 -6.01
C ASN A 302 9.86 27.43 -6.19
N VAL A 303 8.99 26.42 -6.13
CA VAL A 303 7.53 26.63 -6.15
C VAL A 303 6.93 26.84 -4.75
N GLY A 304 7.76 27.11 -3.74
CA GLY A 304 7.34 27.50 -2.40
C GLY A 304 6.87 26.35 -1.49
N VAL A 305 7.18 25.09 -1.83
CA VAL A 305 6.77 23.94 -1.05
C VAL A 305 7.87 23.47 -0.09
N ASN A 306 7.49 23.17 1.16
CA ASN A 306 8.43 22.70 2.19
C ASN A 306 8.80 21.23 1.98
N ALA A 307 9.88 20.99 1.25
CA ALA A 307 10.38 19.68 0.89
C ALA A 307 11.79 19.40 1.45
N ARG A 308 12.04 18.15 1.83
CA ARG A 308 13.35 17.63 2.22
C ARG A 308 13.69 16.35 1.49
N ILE A 309 14.99 16.06 1.40
CA ILE A 309 15.53 14.83 0.82
C ILE A 309 15.93 13.85 1.92
N ALA A 310 15.75 12.56 1.66
CA ALA A 310 16.29 11.47 2.47
C ALA A 310 16.77 10.35 1.55
N THR A 311 18.09 10.21 1.42
CA THR A 311 18.73 9.17 0.60
C THR A 311 19.84 8.47 1.40
N SER A 312 20.39 7.39 0.86
CA SER A 312 21.50 6.65 1.49
C SER A 312 22.74 7.51 1.69
N ASP A 313 22.97 8.48 0.81
CA ASP A 313 24.14 9.36 0.86
C ASP A 313 24.03 10.44 1.95
N ASP A 314 22.83 10.71 2.45
CA ASP A 314 22.59 11.80 3.41
C ASP A 314 22.88 11.37 4.87
N GLY A 315 23.15 10.09 5.14
CA GLY A 315 23.53 9.58 6.47
C GLY A 315 22.65 10.13 7.62
N PRO A 316 23.25 10.82 8.62
CA PRO A 316 22.51 11.40 9.73
C PRO A 316 21.46 12.45 9.32
N ASP A 317 21.65 13.14 8.19
CA ASP A 317 20.71 14.16 7.73
C ASP A 317 19.45 13.56 7.12
N ALA A 318 19.54 12.35 6.52
CA ALA A 318 18.35 11.57 6.13
C ALA A 318 17.48 11.26 7.35
N ILE A 319 18.08 10.85 8.48
CA ILE A 319 17.36 10.57 9.73
C ILE A 319 16.68 11.85 10.25
N LYS A 320 17.38 13.00 10.22
CA LYS A 320 16.80 14.30 10.59
C LYS A 320 15.64 14.69 9.69
N ALA A 321 15.77 14.49 8.37
CA ALA A 321 14.71 14.76 7.40
C ALA A 321 13.47 13.90 7.66
N ILE A 322 13.65 12.60 7.90
CA ILE A 322 12.57 11.67 8.24
C ILE A 322 11.91 12.05 9.57
N LYS A 323 12.68 12.39 10.60
CA LYS A 323 12.13 12.88 11.89
C LYS A 323 11.33 14.16 11.71
N ALA A 324 11.82 15.13 10.92
CA ALA A 324 11.13 16.36 10.61
C ALA A 324 9.82 16.12 9.84
N TYR A 325 9.82 15.16 8.91
CA TYR A 325 8.64 14.73 8.17
C TYR A 325 7.61 14.08 9.11
N LYS A 326 8.03 13.16 9.99
CA LYS A 326 7.18 12.55 11.02
C LYS A 326 6.57 13.57 11.98
N SER A 327 7.31 14.60 12.35
CA SER A 327 6.88 15.64 13.31
C SER A 327 6.16 16.84 12.69
N ASN A 328 5.64 16.70 11.47
CA ASN A 328 4.89 17.75 10.74
C ASN A 328 5.67 19.06 10.46
N LYS A 329 7.00 19.01 10.51
CA LYS A 329 7.86 20.15 10.13
C LYS A 329 8.20 20.20 8.66
N VAL A 330 7.87 19.16 7.91
CA VAL A 330 8.11 18.98 6.48
C VAL A 330 6.87 18.36 5.86
N ASP A 331 6.44 18.87 4.71
CA ASP A 331 5.22 18.44 4.04
C ASP A 331 5.48 17.39 2.96
N ILE A 332 6.61 17.50 2.25
CA ILE A 332 7.01 16.59 1.18
C ILE A 332 8.38 15.98 1.52
N LEU A 333 8.46 14.66 1.46
CA LEU A 333 9.72 13.93 1.54
C LEU A 333 10.07 13.36 0.17
N VAL A 334 11.27 13.67 -0.32
CA VAL A 334 11.82 13.09 -1.56
C VAL A 334 12.84 12.03 -1.18
N SER A 335 12.66 10.83 -1.71
CA SER A 335 13.52 9.69 -1.39
C SER A 335 13.82 8.86 -2.62
N VAL A 336 14.87 8.05 -2.58
CA VAL A 336 15.17 7.04 -3.61
C VAL A 336 14.71 5.68 -3.13
N ASN A 337 15.46 5.03 -2.23
CA ASN A 337 15.15 3.67 -1.76
C ASN A 337 14.87 3.57 -0.25
N ILE A 338 15.27 4.58 0.54
CA ILE A 338 15.21 4.49 2.00
C ILE A 338 13.78 4.41 2.55
N CYS A 339 12.83 5.04 1.88
CA CYS A 339 11.49 5.25 2.43
C CYS A 339 10.44 4.26 1.90
N TYR A 340 10.79 3.30 1.03
CA TYR A 340 9.82 2.30 0.59
C TYR A 340 9.56 1.24 1.67
N GLU A 341 10.49 0.99 2.59
CA GLU A 341 10.31 0.15 3.78
C GLU A 341 10.55 0.94 5.07
N GLY A 342 9.79 0.63 6.12
CA GLY A 342 10.03 1.18 7.46
C GLY A 342 9.61 2.64 7.69
N LEU A 343 9.09 3.37 6.70
CA LEU A 343 8.53 4.70 6.90
C LEU A 343 7.08 4.60 7.37
N ASP A 344 6.88 4.79 8.68
CA ASP A 344 5.56 4.82 9.30
C ASP A 344 5.10 6.25 9.54
N VAL A 345 4.27 6.77 8.63
CA VAL A 345 3.67 8.11 8.69
C VAL A 345 2.24 8.03 8.16
N PRO A 346 1.22 7.89 9.02
CA PRO A 346 -0.17 7.74 8.58
C PRO A 346 -0.70 8.89 7.72
N ALA A 347 -0.15 10.09 7.89
CA ALA A 347 -0.54 11.27 7.12
C ALA A 347 -0.11 11.23 5.64
N ILE A 348 0.70 10.25 5.20
CA ILE A 348 1.03 10.09 3.77
C ILE A 348 -0.24 9.62 3.05
N SER A 349 -0.80 10.49 2.23
CA SER A 349 -1.96 10.21 1.38
C SER A 349 -1.61 10.21 -0.11
N HIS A 350 -0.46 10.77 -0.48
CA HIS A 350 -0.03 10.92 -1.87
C HIS A 350 1.39 10.38 -2.07
N ILE A 351 1.58 9.65 -3.17
CA ILE A 351 2.90 9.19 -3.61
C ILE A 351 3.10 9.60 -5.07
N ALA A 352 4.22 10.26 -5.38
CA ALA A 352 4.67 10.47 -6.75
C ALA A 352 5.74 9.43 -7.09
N CYS A 353 5.40 8.47 -7.93
CA CYS A 353 6.26 7.36 -8.35
C CYS A 353 7.08 7.75 -9.58
N LEU A 354 8.26 8.35 -9.35
CA LEU A 354 9.20 8.81 -10.37
C LEU A 354 10.41 7.87 -10.44
N THR A 355 10.16 6.56 -10.42
CA THR A 355 11.18 5.51 -10.50
C THR A 355 10.85 4.53 -11.62
N ASN A 356 11.89 3.88 -12.15
CA ASN A 356 11.78 2.85 -13.18
C ASN A 356 11.59 1.43 -12.62
N ILE A 357 11.50 1.27 -11.29
CA ILE A 357 11.28 -0.05 -10.68
C ILE A 357 9.86 -0.51 -11.00
N ARG A 358 9.75 -1.75 -11.54
CA ARG A 358 8.50 -2.39 -11.97
C ARG A 358 8.43 -3.83 -11.45
N SER A 359 8.71 -4.04 -10.16
CA SER A 359 8.36 -5.30 -9.49
C SER A 359 7.07 -5.14 -8.69
N TYR A 360 6.24 -6.19 -8.69
CA TYR A 360 4.96 -6.22 -7.99
C TYR A 360 5.13 -5.92 -6.49
N GLU A 361 6.05 -6.61 -5.84
CA GLU A 361 6.29 -6.50 -4.40
C GLU A 361 6.73 -5.10 -4.02
N TRP A 362 7.63 -4.52 -4.82
CA TRP A 362 8.15 -3.18 -4.57
C TRP A 362 7.05 -2.11 -4.70
N ILE A 363 6.24 -2.18 -5.77
CA ILE A 363 5.12 -1.24 -5.99
C ILE A 363 4.08 -1.39 -4.88
N LEU A 364 3.77 -2.63 -4.47
CA LEU A 364 2.83 -2.90 -3.38
C LEU A 364 3.34 -2.32 -2.04
N GLN A 365 4.62 -2.52 -1.71
CA GLN A 365 5.24 -1.98 -0.51
C GLN A 365 5.30 -0.43 -0.53
N MET A 366 5.60 0.16 -1.68
CA MET A 366 5.58 1.61 -1.87
C MET A 366 4.16 2.15 -1.65
N ALA A 367 3.15 1.60 -2.31
CA ALA A 367 1.76 2.02 -2.19
C ALA A 367 1.23 1.88 -0.76
N ALA A 368 1.71 0.85 -0.03
CA ALA A 368 1.36 0.61 1.36
C ALA A 368 1.73 1.74 2.32
N ARG A 369 2.59 2.68 1.90
CA ARG A 369 2.91 3.86 2.72
C ARG A 369 1.75 4.85 2.79
N ALA A 370 0.92 4.90 1.75
CA ALA A 370 -0.21 5.83 1.66
C ALA A 370 -1.55 5.21 2.12
N VAL A 371 -1.69 3.88 2.17
CA VAL A 371 -2.97 3.25 2.53
C VAL A 371 -3.23 3.18 4.04
N ARG A 372 -2.41 3.81 4.85
CA ARG A 372 -2.61 3.86 6.31
C ARG A 372 -3.68 4.88 6.66
N ILE A 373 -4.52 4.53 7.63
CA ILE A 373 -5.55 5.44 8.13
C ILE A 373 -4.86 6.56 8.92
N ASP A 374 -5.10 7.81 8.53
CA ASP A 374 -4.66 8.97 9.29
C ASP A 374 -5.71 9.31 10.35
N PRO A 375 -5.38 9.21 11.66
CA PRO A 375 -6.32 9.59 12.71
C PRO A 375 -6.78 11.06 12.63
N ASN A 376 -5.99 11.91 11.98
CA ASN A 376 -6.29 13.33 11.79
C ASN A 376 -6.88 13.62 10.40
N GLY A 377 -7.06 12.60 9.56
CA GLY A 377 -7.55 12.72 8.18
C GLY A 377 -9.06 12.85 8.03
N GLY A 378 -9.80 12.85 9.15
CA GLY A 378 -11.27 12.84 9.15
C GLY A 378 -11.87 11.43 9.05
N PRO A 379 -13.17 11.30 8.75
CA PRO A 379 -13.83 10.01 8.62
C PRO A 379 -13.19 9.13 7.56
N TYR A 380 -13.22 7.80 7.77
CA TYR A 380 -12.63 6.81 6.87
C TYR A 380 -13.11 6.94 5.43
N GLU A 381 -14.41 7.20 5.23
CA GLU A 381 -15.08 7.31 3.93
C GLU A 381 -14.56 8.49 3.08
N LYS A 382 -13.89 9.46 3.73
CA LYS A 382 -13.29 10.63 3.07
C LYS A 382 -11.79 10.48 2.81
N GLN A 383 -11.19 9.41 3.32
CA GLN A 383 -9.77 9.14 3.14
C GLN A 383 -9.54 8.21 1.95
N CYS A 384 -8.58 8.54 1.12
CA CYS A 384 -8.12 7.73 0.00
C CYS A 384 -6.62 7.95 -0.20
N ALA A 385 -5.93 6.89 -0.58
CA ALA A 385 -4.54 6.95 -0.97
C ALA A 385 -4.42 7.18 -2.48
N TYR A 386 -3.47 8.02 -2.90
CA TYR A 386 -3.24 8.38 -4.30
C TYR A 386 -1.80 8.08 -4.71
N VAL A 387 -1.63 7.31 -5.77
CA VAL A 387 -0.32 7.02 -6.37
C VAL A 387 -0.28 7.59 -7.79
N PHE A 388 0.56 8.59 -8.00
CA PHE A 388 0.81 9.21 -9.30
C PHE A 388 1.93 8.45 -9.99
N ALA A 389 1.67 7.92 -11.17
CA ALA A 389 2.60 7.07 -11.89
C ALA A 389 2.51 7.27 -13.41
N PRO A 390 3.60 6.97 -14.15
CA PRO A 390 3.53 6.84 -15.60
C PRO A 390 2.56 5.75 -16.02
N SER A 391 1.86 5.93 -17.16
CA SER A 391 0.91 4.96 -17.71
C SER A 391 1.60 3.87 -18.54
N ASP A 392 2.81 3.49 -18.18
CA ASP A 392 3.49 2.37 -18.84
C ASP A 392 2.79 1.04 -18.58
N GLN A 393 2.84 0.16 -19.57
CA GLN A 393 2.12 -1.11 -19.59
C GLN A 393 2.47 -1.99 -18.38
N MET A 394 3.73 -2.02 -17.97
CA MET A 394 4.18 -2.83 -16.82
C MET A 394 3.53 -2.37 -15.51
N PHE A 395 3.40 -1.05 -15.29
CA PHE A 395 2.73 -0.54 -14.09
C PHE A 395 1.23 -0.85 -14.10
N VAL A 396 0.58 -0.73 -15.26
CA VAL A 396 -0.84 -1.07 -15.42
C VAL A 396 -1.10 -2.56 -15.16
N GLU A 397 -0.19 -3.44 -15.58
CA GLU A 397 -0.25 -4.89 -15.30
C GLU A 397 -0.09 -5.17 -13.80
N ILE A 398 0.86 -4.51 -13.11
CA ILE A 398 1.04 -4.62 -11.66
C ILE A 398 -0.23 -4.15 -10.93
N LYS A 399 -0.81 -3.03 -11.35
CA LYS A 399 -2.10 -2.56 -10.80
C LYS A 399 -3.18 -3.64 -10.92
N SER A 400 -3.27 -4.30 -12.07
CA SER A 400 -4.24 -5.37 -12.30
C SER A 400 -3.96 -6.62 -11.46
N GLN A 401 -2.68 -6.91 -11.18
CA GLN A 401 -2.30 -8.00 -10.26
C GLN A 401 -2.71 -7.67 -8.80
N ILE A 402 -2.47 -6.44 -8.35
CA ILE A 402 -2.89 -5.98 -7.02
C ILE A 402 -4.42 -6.10 -6.86
N GLU A 403 -5.18 -5.80 -7.92
CA GLU A 403 -6.65 -5.95 -7.89
C GLU A 403 -7.11 -7.40 -7.74
N LYS A 404 -6.43 -8.31 -8.41
CA LYS A 404 -6.80 -9.74 -8.40
C LYS A 404 -6.39 -10.44 -7.12
N GLU A 405 -5.45 -9.89 -6.35
CA GLU A 405 -4.85 -10.52 -5.15
C GLU A 405 -4.47 -12.00 -5.35
N GLN A 406 -4.03 -12.34 -6.56
CA GLN A 406 -3.67 -13.72 -6.87
C GLN A 406 -2.45 -14.14 -6.03
N ILE A 407 -2.49 -15.39 -5.53
CA ILE A 407 -1.27 -16.06 -5.08
C ILE A 407 -0.41 -16.23 -6.35
N PRO A 408 0.74 -15.54 -6.45
CA PRO A 408 1.53 -15.65 -7.67
C PRO A 408 2.08 -17.07 -7.81
N PHE A 409 1.90 -17.66 -8.99
CA PHE A 409 2.59 -18.86 -9.39
C PHE A 409 4.07 -18.53 -9.56
N ILE A 410 4.94 -19.36 -9.02
CA ILE A 410 6.36 -19.31 -9.34
C ILE A 410 6.54 -20.11 -10.62
N GLU A 411 6.50 -19.42 -11.75
CA GLU A 411 6.84 -20.02 -13.03
C GLU A 411 8.31 -20.42 -13.05
N ASP A 412 8.59 -21.63 -13.52
CA ASP A 412 9.97 -22.11 -13.73
C ASP A 412 10.54 -21.42 -14.99
N LYS A 413 10.88 -20.13 -14.86
CA LYS A 413 11.54 -19.36 -15.93
C LYS A 413 13.00 -19.74 -16.09
N ARG A 414 13.24 -21.00 -16.49
CA ARG A 414 14.59 -21.47 -16.87
C ARG A 414 15.14 -20.83 -18.15
N SER A 415 14.44 -19.92 -18.81
CA SER A 415 14.82 -19.52 -20.15
C SER A 415 15.01 -18.02 -20.44
N ASN A 416 15.00 -17.09 -19.49
CA ASN A 416 15.31 -15.68 -19.85
C ASN A 416 15.91 -14.80 -18.76
N SER A 417 16.64 -15.34 -17.79
CA SER A 417 17.41 -14.49 -16.87
C SER A 417 18.88 -14.35 -17.29
N ARG A 418 19.13 -13.60 -18.33
CA ARG A 418 20.45 -12.98 -18.54
C ARG A 418 20.44 -11.55 -18.02
N ASN A 419 20.10 -11.31 -16.77
CA ASN A 419 20.35 -10.05 -16.05
C ASN A 419 20.03 -10.15 -14.55
N ALA A 420 20.24 -11.30 -13.94
CA ALA A 420 20.32 -11.39 -12.48
C ALA A 420 21.78 -11.12 -12.08
N GLY A 421 22.15 -9.86 -11.97
CA GLY A 421 23.43 -9.41 -11.46
C GLY A 421 23.36 -9.11 -9.97
N THR A 422 23.95 -9.98 -9.17
CA THR A 422 24.78 -9.75 -7.97
C THR A 422 24.14 -9.32 -6.65
N GLU A 423 24.27 -10.22 -5.67
CA GLU A 423 24.78 -10.08 -4.30
C GLU A 423 24.73 -8.67 -3.67
N ASP A 424 23.56 -8.18 -3.46
CA ASP A 424 23.25 -7.26 -2.35
C ASP A 424 21.72 -7.11 -2.33
N GLY A 425 21.06 -7.40 -1.21
CA GLY A 425 19.61 -7.30 -1.07
C GLY A 425 19.05 -5.87 -1.15
N GLY A 426 19.75 -4.98 -1.82
CA GLY A 426 19.32 -3.66 -2.23
C GLY A 426 18.83 -3.71 -3.67
N PHE A 427 17.61 -3.26 -3.93
CA PHE A 427 17.12 -2.98 -5.26
C PHE A 427 18.10 -2.06 -5.98
N ARG A 428 18.93 -2.62 -6.86
CA ARG A 428 19.70 -1.78 -7.78
C ARG A 428 18.72 -1.14 -8.74
N LEU A 429 18.74 0.17 -8.79
CA LEU A 429 18.29 0.92 -9.96
C LEU A 429 18.97 0.29 -11.16
N GLU A 430 18.22 -0.30 -12.06
CA GLU A 430 18.81 -0.84 -13.27
C GLU A 430 19.66 0.26 -13.94
N PRO A 431 20.88 -0.04 -14.36
CA PRO A 431 21.66 0.92 -15.14
C PRO A 431 20.83 1.34 -16.35
N ALA A 432 21.06 2.54 -16.82
CA ALA A 432 20.39 3.07 -18.01
C ALA A 432 20.32 1.97 -19.08
N PRO A 433 19.14 1.67 -19.64
CA PRO A 433 18.98 0.63 -20.65
C PRO A 433 20.03 0.90 -21.75
N GLY A 434 20.88 -0.10 -21.99
CA GLY A 434 22.19 0.08 -22.60
C GLY A 434 22.16 0.90 -23.88
N GLY A 435 22.68 2.12 -23.80
CA GLY A 435 23.11 2.89 -24.96
C GLY A 435 22.06 3.70 -25.68
N ILE A 436 21.06 4.22 -24.97
CA ILE A 436 20.21 5.29 -25.49
C ILE A 436 20.62 6.64 -24.91
N ILE A 437 20.27 7.71 -25.63
CA ILE A 437 20.38 9.09 -25.17
C ILE A 437 18.94 9.64 -25.11
N PRO A 438 18.39 9.95 -23.90
CA PRO A 438 17.13 10.66 -23.77
C PRO A 438 17.19 12.01 -24.47
N LEU A 439 16.16 12.37 -25.25
CA LEU A 439 16.09 13.66 -25.95
C LEU A 439 15.04 14.56 -25.32
N SER A 440 13.80 14.10 -25.28
CA SER A 440 12.67 14.87 -24.74
C SER A 440 11.52 13.97 -24.35
N SER A 441 10.60 14.49 -23.54
CA SER A 441 9.32 13.86 -23.24
C SER A 441 8.29 14.90 -22.80
N ALA A 442 7.01 14.56 -22.93
CA ALA A 442 5.91 15.39 -22.47
C ALA A 442 4.75 14.53 -21.95
N MET A 443 4.05 15.04 -20.96
CA MET A 443 2.82 14.43 -20.47
C MET A 443 1.66 14.80 -21.41
N THR A 444 0.95 13.80 -21.94
CA THR A 444 -0.08 13.99 -22.97
C THR A 444 -1.50 13.72 -22.46
N GLY A 445 -1.65 13.09 -21.31
CA GLY A 445 -2.96 12.78 -20.74
C GLY A 445 -2.91 12.38 -19.27
N LYS A 446 -4.08 12.36 -18.64
CA LYS A 446 -4.28 11.98 -17.23
C LYS A 446 -5.44 11.03 -17.12
N ARG A 447 -5.29 9.95 -16.35
CA ARG A 447 -6.34 8.97 -16.08
C ARG A 447 -6.32 8.54 -14.63
N GLU A 448 -7.45 8.69 -13.95
CA GLU A 448 -7.64 8.13 -12.61
C GLU A 448 -8.19 6.71 -12.72
N MET A 449 -7.61 5.78 -11.95
CA MET A 449 -8.07 4.41 -11.84
C MET A 449 -8.12 4.03 -10.35
N LEU A 450 -9.32 4.06 -9.77
CA LEU A 450 -9.53 3.52 -8.44
C LEU A 450 -9.25 2.02 -8.47
N LEU A 451 -8.45 1.55 -7.53
CA LEU A 451 -8.21 0.12 -7.37
C LEU A 451 -9.50 -0.52 -6.87
N ALA A 452 -10.03 -1.51 -7.62
CA ALA A 452 -11.22 -2.23 -7.22
C ALA A 452 -11.03 -2.80 -5.79
N THR A 453 -12.03 -2.63 -4.95
CA THR A 453 -11.94 -3.03 -3.55
C THR A 453 -12.07 -4.53 -3.35
N GLY A 454 -12.41 -5.29 -4.40
CA GLY A 454 -12.67 -6.74 -4.33
C GLY A 454 -13.91 -7.12 -3.51
N ILE A 455 -14.49 -6.18 -2.80
CA ILE A 455 -15.76 -6.36 -2.10
C ILE A 455 -16.84 -6.11 -3.15
N PRO A 456 -17.67 -7.09 -3.53
CA PRO A 456 -18.95 -6.78 -4.14
C PRO A 456 -19.59 -5.79 -3.18
N ALA A 457 -19.96 -4.60 -3.66
CA ALA A 457 -20.70 -3.64 -2.85
C ALA A 457 -21.78 -4.47 -2.15
N ALA A 458 -21.76 -4.49 -0.81
CA ALA A 458 -22.73 -5.25 -0.05
C ALA A 458 -24.08 -4.88 -0.66
N GLU A 459 -24.83 -5.87 -1.16
CA GLU A 459 -26.10 -5.59 -1.79
C GLU A 459 -26.90 -4.81 -0.77
N LYS A 460 -27.14 -3.55 -1.06
CA LYS A 460 -27.89 -2.68 -0.16
C LYS A 460 -29.25 -3.32 0.08
N THR A 461 -29.65 -3.38 1.32
CA THR A 461 -31.01 -3.86 1.65
C THR A 461 -32.03 -3.04 0.89
N ALA A 462 -33.23 -3.56 0.67
CA ALA A 462 -34.29 -2.82 0.01
C ALA A 462 -34.55 -1.47 0.70
N SER A 463 -34.52 -1.44 2.03
CA SER A 463 -34.71 -0.23 2.82
C SER A 463 -33.59 0.81 2.60
N GLU A 464 -32.34 0.39 2.53
CA GLU A 464 -31.20 1.27 2.25
C GLU A 464 -31.26 1.85 0.83
N GLN A 465 -31.66 1.03 -0.15
CA GLN A 465 -31.84 1.49 -1.54
C GLN A 465 -32.97 2.52 -1.64
N GLU A 466 -34.08 2.30 -0.94
CA GLU A 466 -35.20 3.25 -0.88
C GLU A 466 -34.79 4.57 -0.23
N GLU A 467 -34.08 4.52 0.89
CA GLU A 467 -33.63 5.72 1.61
C GLU A 467 -32.66 6.55 0.76
N GLU A 468 -31.71 5.89 0.09
CA GLU A 468 -30.76 6.55 -0.81
C GLU A 468 -31.47 7.22 -1.98
N LEU A 469 -32.37 6.51 -2.66
CA LEU A 469 -33.12 7.07 -3.79
C LEU A 469 -33.98 8.26 -3.35
N ARG A 470 -34.63 8.21 -2.18
CA ARG A 470 -35.37 9.34 -1.63
C ARG A 470 -34.49 10.54 -1.35
N LYS A 471 -33.29 10.30 -0.81
CA LYS A 471 -32.28 11.32 -0.54
C LYS A 471 -31.77 11.95 -1.84
N ASP A 472 -31.46 11.15 -2.85
CA ASP A 472 -30.97 11.65 -4.15
C ASP A 472 -32.04 12.55 -4.83
N ILE A 473 -33.31 12.15 -4.79
CA ILE A 473 -34.40 12.96 -5.29
C ILE A 473 -34.49 14.29 -4.52
N ASP A 474 -34.42 14.26 -3.19
CA ASP A 474 -34.47 15.44 -2.36
C ASP A 474 -33.29 16.39 -2.58
N ASP A 475 -32.09 15.85 -2.70
CA ASP A 475 -30.90 16.64 -2.91
C ASP A 475 -30.89 17.27 -4.32
N HIS A 476 -31.37 16.56 -5.33
CA HIS A 476 -31.56 17.10 -6.68
C HIS A 476 -32.55 18.26 -6.68
N ILE A 477 -33.73 18.08 -6.07
CA ILE A 477 -34.75 19.12 -5.96
C ILE A 477 -34.25 20.34 -5.21
N LYS A 478 -33.58 20.15 -4.06
CA LYS A 478 -32.96 21.23 -3.30
C LYS A 478 -31.89 21.98 -4.12
N ALA A 479 -31.05 21.25 -4.87
CA ALA A 479 -30.04 21.85 -5.73
C ALA A 479 -30.69 22.72 -6.84
N TYR A 480 -31.72 22.20 -7.52
CA TYR A 480 -32.44 22.93 -8.53
C TYR A 480 -33.14 24.18 -7.95
N CYS A 481 -33.82 24.06 -6.79
CA CYS A 481 -34.51 25.16 -6.12
C CYS A 481 -33.57 26.30 -5.70
N ARG A 482 -32.39 25.97 -5.17
CA ARG A 482 -31.37 26.97 -4.78
C ARG A 482 -30.93 27.84 -5.96
N GLN A 483 -30.89 27.30 -7.15
CA GLN A 483 -30.34 27.96 -8.31
C GLN A 483 -31.40 28.70 -9.13
N ASN A 484 -32.64 28.21 -9.13
CA ASN A 484 -33.75 28.83 -9.86
C ASN A 484 -34.69 29.65 -8.96
N ARG A 485 -34.34 29.80 -7.67
CA ARG A 485 -35.15 30.52 -6.67
C ARG A 485 -36.57 29.99 -6.50
N PHE A 486 -36.77 28.69 -6.74
CA PHE A 486 -38.04 28.03 -6.45
C PHE A 486 -38.11 27.55 -4.99
N LYS A 487 -39.34 27.41 -4.47
CA LYS A 487 -39.55 26.77 -3.18
C LYS A 487 -39.60 25.24 -3.37
N PRO A 488 -38.87 24.44 -2.56
CA PRO A 488 -38.89 22.97 -2.69
C PRO A 488 -40.31 22.36 -2.61
N GLN A 489 -41.20 22.97 -1.87
CA GLN A 489 -42.62 22.55 -1.73
C GLN A 489 -43.34 22.54 -3.07
N THR A 490 -43.12 23.55 -3.93
CA THR A 490 -43.77 23.66 -5.24
C THR A 490 -43.34 22.48 -6.13
N ILE A 491 -42.04 22.21 -6.20
CA ILE A 491 -41.51 21.11 -7.03
C ILE A 491 -41.93 19.75 -6.46
N ASN A 492 -41.91 19.59 -5.13
CA ASN A 492 -42.39 18.38 -4.48
C ASN A 492 -43.86 18.09 -4.78
N TYR A 493 -44.68 19.12 -4.84
CA TYR A 493 -46.09 18.99 -5.22
C TYR A 493 -46.27 18.58 -6.69
N GLU A 494 -45.53 19.21 -7.61
CA GLU A 494 -45.53 18.83 -9.03
C GLU A 494 -45.05 17.38 -9.26
N VAL A 495 -44.02 16.95 -8.54
CA VAL A 495 -43.51 15.55 -8.58
C VAL A 495 -44.57 14.59 -8.03
N LEU A 496 -45.25 14.95 -6.93
CA LEU A 496 -46.35 14.14 -6.37
C LEU A 496 -47.47 13.97 -7.38
N MET A 497 -47.89 15.06 -8.04
CA MET A 497 -48.96 15.02 -9.05
C MET A 497 -48.53 14.20 -10.27
N ALA A 498 -47.28 14.29 -10.71
CA ALA A 498 -46.80 13.54 -11.85
C ALA A 498 -46.67 12.02 -11.56
N MET A 499 -46.29 11.66 -10.34
CA MET A 499 -46.07 10.26 -9.95
C MET A 499 -47.35 9.60 -9.36
N GLY A 500 -48.33 10.37 -8.95
CA GLY A 500 -49.57 9.88 -8.37
C GLY A 500 -49.43 9.27 -6.96
N LYS A 501 -48.22 9.22 -6.39
CA LYS A 501 -47.94 8.65 -5.09
C LYS A 501 -46.91 9.49 -4.32
N ARG A 502 -46.98 9.44 -2.99
CA ARG A 502 -45.93 10.02 -2.14
C ARG A 502 -44.66 9.16 -2.22
N ARG A 503 -43.50 9.78 -2.17
CA ARG A 503 -42.20 9.07 -2.26
C ARG A 503 -41.98 8.00 -1.18
N GLN A 504 -42.59 8.19 0.00
CA GLN A 504 -42.57 7.20 1.08
C GLN A 504 -43.34 5.91 0.75
N ASP A 505 -44.29 5.98 -0.18
CA ASP A 505 -45.18 4.89 -0.57
C ASP A 505 -44.78 4.26 -1.90
N MET A 506 -43.64 4.69 -2.49
CA MET A 506 -43.11 4.20 -3.75
C MET A 506 -42.21 3.01 -3.55
N THR A 507 -42.31 2.03 -4.45
CA THR A 507 -41.35 0.92 -4.58
C THR A 507 -40.00 1.42 -5.14
N ILE A 508 -38.93 0.65 -5.00
CA ILE A 508 -37.60 0.97 -5.54
C ILE A 508 -37.65 1.30 -7.04
N LYS A 509 -38.47 0.56 -7.82
CA LYS A 509 -38.65 0.81 -9.25
C LYS A 509 -39.33 2.16 -9.51
N GLU A 510 -40.36 2.50 -8.74
CA GLU A 510 -41.06 3.78 -8.83
C GLU A 510 -40.18 4.95 -8.38
N LEU A 511 -39.33 4.75 -7.35
CA LEU A 511 -38.35 5.75 -6.91
C LEU A 511 -37.28 6.01 -7.98
N LYS A 512 -36.77 4.97 -8.66
CA LYS A 512 -35.84 5.12 -9.81
C LYS A 512 -36.51 5.93 -10.94
N ASN A 513 -37.76 5.61 -11.27
CA ASN A 513 -38.51 6.36 -12.28
C ASN A 513 -38.76 7.82 -11.84
N CYS A 514 -39.03 8.03 -10.56
CA CYS A 514 -39.19 9.36 -9.99
C CYS A 514 -37.92 10.20 -10.08
N LEU A 515 -36.74 9.58 -9.74
CA LEU A 515 -35.43 10.23 -9.87
C LEU A 515 -35.16 10.64 -11.33
N SER A 516 -35.34 9.71 -12.27
CA SER A 516 -35.18 10.00 -13.70
C SER A 516 -36.12 11.11 -14.20
N HIS A 517 -37.38 11.13 -13.74
CA HIS A 517 -38.34 12.19 -14.06
C HIS A 517 -37.85 13.55 -13.53
N VAL A 518 -37.38 13.58 -12.27
CA VAL A 518 -36.87 14.81 -11.65
C VAL A 518 -35.64 15.33 -12.36
N GLU A 519 -34.71 14.45 -12.74
CA GLU A 519 -33.49 14.83 -13.48
C GLU A 519 -33.82 15.40 -14.87
N GLN A 520 -34.81 14.82 -15.57
CA GLN A 520 -35.21 15.28 -16.90
C GLN A 520 -36.00 16.59 -16.85
N LYS A 521 -36.94 16.70 -15.92
CA LYS A 521 -37.82 17.88 -15.83
C LYS A 521 -37.12 19.09 -15.18
N TYR A 522 -36.20 18.84 -14.28
CA TYR A 522 -35.44 19.86 -13.53
C TYR A 522 -33.92 19.71 -13.73
N PRO A 523 -33.40 19.87 -14.95
CA PRO A 523 -32.02 19.62 -15.25
C PRO A 523 -31.09 20.58 -14.52
N LEU A 524 -29.98 20.04 -13.99
CA LEU A 524 -28.89 20.79 -13.39
C LEU A 524 -27.83 21.11 -14.46
N THR A 525 -27.43 22.38 -14.58
CA THR A 525 -26.37 22.77 -15.52
C THR A 525 -24.99 22.73 -14.88
N PHE A 526 -23.95 22.36 -15.67
CA PHE A 526 -22.58 22.40 -15.22
C PHE A 526 -21.97 23.79 -15.41
N ILE A 527 -21.40 24.39 -14.36
CA ILE A 527 -20.47 25.50 -14.50
C ILE A 527 -19.08 24.89 -14.75
N ARG A 528 -18.50 25.17 -15.92
CA ARG A 528 -17.09 24.81 -16.19
C ARG A 528 -16.21 25.49 -15.15
N GLY A 529 -15.58 24.71 -14.28
CA GLY A 529 -14.56 25.19 -13.32
C GLY A 529 -14.79 24.82 -11.84
N THR A 530 -16.00 24.46 -11.41
CA THR A 530 -16.25 24.19 -9.98
C THR A 530 -16.69 22.76 -9.63
N GLY A 531 -16.82 21.88 -10.61
CA GLY A 531 -17.30 20.50 -10.39
C GLY A 531 -18.75 20.41 -9.85
N ARG A 532 -19.48 21.52 -9.75
CA ARG A 532 -20.87 21.56 -9.27
C ARG A 532 -21.84 21.67 -10.43
N ARG A 533 -22.86 20.82 -10.47
CA ARG A 533 -23.99 20.96 -11.39
C ARG A 533 -24.79 22.21 -11.05
N VAL A 534 -24.99 23.09 -12.05
CA VAL A 534 -25.80 24.31 -11.92
C VAL A 534 -27.01 24.18 -12.85
N PRO A 535 -28.25 24.51 -12.42
CA PRO A 535 -29.46 24.37 -13.23
C PRO A 535 -29.46 25.26 -14.47
N ALA A 536 -30.05 24.75 -15.55
CA ALA A 536 -30.41 25.56 -16.70
C ALA A 536 -31.51 26.59 -16.31
N LYS A 537 -31.39 27.81 -16.82
CA LYS A 537 -32.48 28.80 -16.67
C LYS A 537 -33.77 28.20 -17.24
N ALA A 538 -34.81 28.09 -16.40
CA ALA A 538 -36.13 27.70 -16.85
C ALA A 538 -36.61 28.70 -17.92
N GLN A 539 -36.95 28.23 -19.10
CA GLN A 539 -37.71 29.04 -20.03
C GLN A 539 -39.07 29.33 -19.40
N PRO A 540 -39.58 30.59 -19.43
CA PRO A 540 -40.89 30.90 -18.90
C PRO A 540 -41.95 30.16 -19.75
N PHE A 541 -42.75 29.33 -19.09
CA PHE A 541 -43.93 28.75 -19.73
C PHE A 541 -44.87 29.87 -20.20
N PRO A 542 -45.43 29.76 -21.40
CA PRO A 542 -46.48 30.67 -21.80
C PRO A 542 -47.70 30.47 -20.85
N CYS A 543 -48.11 31.54 -20.17
CA CYS A 543 -49.36 31.58 -19.43
C CYS A 543 -50.48 31.33 -20.41
N VAL A 544 -51.09 30.16 -20.37
CA VAL A 544 -52.39 29.95 -20.96
C VAL A 544 -53.44 30.16 -19.85
N TRP A 545 -53.97 31.35 -19.84
CA TRP A 545 -55.23 31.62 -19.13
C TRP A 545 -56.38 31.00 -19.95
N ARG A 546 -56.99 29.94 -19.41
CA ARG A 546 -58.46 29.73 -19.49
C ARG A 546 -58.89 28.80 -18.36
#